data_05d9ffe4ec97eca9f2c85b7651e71fd0
#
_entry.id   05d9ffe4ec97eca9f2c85b7651e71fd0
#
_cell.length_a   1.000
_cell.length_b   1.000
_cell.length_c   1.000
_cell.angle_alpha   90.00
_cell.angle_beta   90.00
_cell.angle_gamma   90.00
#
_symmetry.space_group_name_H-M   'P 1'
#
loop_
_entity.id
_entity.type
_entity.pdbx_description
1 polymer ?
#
loop_
_entity_poly.entity_id
_entity_poly.type
_entity_poly.pdbx_seq_one_letter_code
_entity_poly.pdbx_strand_id
1 'polypeptide(L)'
;GDQRLQIGTKIVAMVSAREETIISTDEAIYGMTFVGGNFVFSFRLLSANSGAAGLNSMISVDGNVFWMSKDGNFYQYDGIVKELPCPVREYVFGRMQTRYIDKVNVGMNKSHEEITWFYVSNDLRYELNISEVSIVDDVLASQSFCGTGFPFPGKSIFEVGDTLWISTDTFGNGIFGFKTLPLLGCNVIVEEITSSGNLIVRLNPMNGFFQRSSVLDTDNWKFVSKMINRFATEDVRAEINSVTSGANTGDNPEPDSYVTYDYGNNVWSIGSMPRTVWSDAFGARDLPFAFDPDGYLYNHETGTTADGSSMNAFIETSPQEIDGSGNDLQLIDKIVPDANLGDNTTLNVHLIAKKYAQSQPQDVVTRGPLPMTATTNKISTRIKGRQVAVRFQSGGTTDEWELGTFRVNSRKDGLR
;
A
#
# COMPACT_ATOMS: atom_id res chain seq x y z
N GLY A 1 -37.58 9.37 29.77
CA GLY A 1 -37.22 7.98 30.03
C GLY A 1 -35.81 7.74 29.57
N ASP A 2 -35.14 6.82 30.20
CA ASP A 2 -33.79 6.34 29.83
C ASP A 2 -33.90 4.87 29.47
N GLN A 3 -33.05 4.44 28.53
CA GLN A 3 -32.96 3.06 28.09
C GLN A 3 -31.50 2.63 28.16
N ARG A 4 -31.23 1.58 28.91
CA ARG A 4 -29.90 0.97 28.94
C ARG A 4 -29.76 -0.08 27.82
N LEU A 5 -28.72 0.07 27.00
CA LEU A 5 -28.35 -0.94 26.04
C LEU A 5 -27.63 -2.10 26.75
N GLN A 6 -27.95 -3.35 26.37
CA GLN A 6 -27.51 -4.54 27.12
C GLN A 6 -26.08 -4.97 26.79
N ILE A 7 -25.62 -4.73 25.57
CA ILE A 7 -24.30 -5.12 25.08
C ILE A 7 -23.47 -3.86 24.82
N GLY A 8 -22.24 -3.85 25.31
CA GLY A 8 -21.31 -2.74 25.24
C GLY A 8 -21.27 -1.89 26.49
N THR A 9 -20.20 -1.13 26.64
CA THR A 9 -19.91 -0.28 27.82
C THR A 9 -20.15 1.21 27.53
N LYS A 10 -20.04 1.62 26.28
CA LYS A 10 -20.23 2.99 25.82
C LYS A 10 -20.81 3.06 24.43
N ILE A 11 -21.55 4.11 24.12
CA ILE A 11 -21.96 4.46 22.76
C ILE A 11 -20.74 5.07 22.06
N VAL A 12 -20.40 4.54 20.88
CA VAL A 12 -19.24 4.97 20.08
C VAL A 12 -19.69 5.90 18.98
N ALA A 13 -20.71 5.54 18.21
CA ALA A 13 -21.17 6.31 17.06
C ALA A 13 -22.68 6.22 16.88
N MET A 14 -23.26 7.16 16.17
CA MET A 14 -24.66 7.18 15.80
C MET A 14 -24.83 7.79 14.42
N VAL A 15 -25.54 7.08 13.52
CA VAL A 15 -25.73 7.52 12.13
C VAL A 15 -27.17 7.22 11.71
N SER A 16 -27.78 8.10 10.92
CA SER A 16 -29.12 7.92 10.38
C SER A 16 -29.11 6.96 9.20
N ALA A 17 -29.93 5.92 9.26
CA ALA A 17 -30.28 5.06 8.13
C ALA A 17 -31.63 5.54 7.51
N ARG A 18 -32.16 4.78 6.56
CA ARG A 18 -33.40 5.15 5.84
C ARG A 18 -34.61 5.28 6.76
N GLU A 19 -34.82 4.35 7.67
CA GLU A 19 -36.03 4.27 8.49
C GLU A 19 -35.75 4.34 10.01
N GLU A 20 -34.52 4.20 10.40
CA GLU A 20 -34.09 4.18 11.78
C GLU A 20 -32.72 4.81 11.98
N THR A 21 -32.38 5.10 13.22
CA THR A 21 -31.03 5.56 13.58
C THR A 21 -30.22 4.37 14.08
N ILE A 22 -29.07 4.15 13.49
CA ILE A 22 -28.14 3.10 13.88
C ILE A 22 -27.21 3.65 14.97
N ILE A 23 -27.20 2.95 16.09
CA ILE A 23 -26.37 3.26 17.24
C ILE A 23 -25.34 2.16 17.40
N SER A 24 -24.07 2.52 17.39
CA SER A 24 -22.99 1.60 17.72
C SER A 24 -22.55 1.80 19.16
N THR A 25 -22.50 0.70 19.89
CA THR A 25 -21.65 0.62 21.09
C THR A 25 -20.25 0.16 20.71
N ASP A 26 -19.39 0.03 21.68
CA ASP A 26 -18.04 -0.55 21.51
C ASP A 26 -18.06 -2.05 21.15
N GLU A 27 -19.20 -2.72 21.22
CA GLU A 27 -19.35 -4.15 20.95
C GLU A 27 -20.48 -4.49 19.98
N ALA A 28 -21.56 -3.73 19.96
CA ALA A 28 -22.79 -4.11 19.27
C ALA A 28 -23.44 -2.96 18.49
N ILE A 29 -24.32 -3.31 17.57
CA ILE A 29 -25.12 -2.39 16.77
C ILE A 29 -26.58 -2.49 17.17
N TYR A 30 -27.21 -1.35 17.41
CA TYR A 30 -28.62 -1.22 17.71
C TYR A 30 -29.33 -0.32 16.71
N GLY A 31 -30.58 -0.64 16.40
CA GLY A 31 -31.50 0.22 15.68
C GLY A 31 -32.41 0.97 16.67
N MET A 32 -32.54 2.27 16.51
CA MET A 32 -33.45 3.13 17.24
C MET A 32 -34.52 3.66 16.31
N THR A 33 -35.78 3.35 16.62
CA THR A 33 -36.93 3.76 15.82
C THR A 33 -37.88 4.62 16.67
N PHE A 34 -38.40 5.69 16.09
CA PHE A 34 -39.46 6.47 16.72
C PHE A 34 -40.81 5.71 16.66
N VAL A 35 -41.39 5.45 17.80
CA VAL A 35 -42.66 4.69 17.89
C VAL A 35 -43.83 5.52 18.44
N GLY A 36 -43.53 6.68 19.04
CA GLY A 36 -44.55 7.56 19.65
C GLY A 36 -45.16 6.97 20.93
N GLY A 37 -46.14 7.68 21.47
CA GLY A 37 -46.84 7.22 22.68
C GLY A 37 -46.00 7.38 23.97
N ASN A 38 -46.24 6.50 24.95
CA ASN A 38 -45.51 6.51 26.21
C ASN A 38 -44.04 6.16 26.10
N PHE A 39 -43.71 5.33 25.08
CA PHE A 39 -42.33 5.04 24.72
C PHE A 39 -42.01 5.78 23.43
N VAL A 40 -41.25 6.86 23.53
CA VAL A 40 -40.92 7.71 22.37
C VAL A 40 -40.10 6.97 21.35
N PHE A 41 -39.12 6.16 21.81
CA PHE A 41 -38.24 5.36 20.98
C PHE A 41 -38.23 3.90 21.37
N SER A 42 -38.07 3.03 20.40
CA SER A 42 -37.78 1.62 20.55
C SER A 42 -36.36 1.31 20.15
N PHE A 43 -35.66 0.46 20.88
CA PHE A 43 -34.30 0.02 20.62
C PHE A 43 -34.30 -1.49 20.40
N ARG A 44 -33.69 -1.91 19.32
CA ARG A 44 -33.53 -3.35 19.02
C ARG A 44 -32.06 -3.67 18.74
N LEU A 45 -31.58 -4.80 19.23
CA LEU A 45 -30.27 -5.32 18.87
C LEU A 45 -30.30 -5.77 17.42
N LEU A 46 -29.38 -5.26 16.59
CA LEU A 46 -29.22 -5.63 15.19
C LEU A 46 -28.10 -6.65 15.03
N SER A 47 -26.97 -6.43 15.69
CA SER A 47 -25.82 -7.32 15.65
C SER A 47 -24.99 -7.20 16.91
N ALA A 48 -24.52 -8.34 17.42
CA ALA A 48 -23.51 -8.41 18.47
C ALA A 48 -22.11 -8.56 17.83
N ASN A 49 -21.07 -8.15 18.56
CA ASN A 49 -19.65 -8.26 18.17
C ASN A 49 -19.29 -7.56 16.85
N SER A 50 -20.05 -6.53 16.45
CA SER A 50 -19.79 -5.75 15.22
C SER A 50 -19.71 -4.24 15.49
N GLY A 51 -19.39 -3.85 16.73
CA GLY A 51 -19.28 -2.45 17.12
C GLY A 51 -18.27 -1.67 16.31
N ALA A 52 -18.57 -0.39 16.04
CA ALA A 52 -17.73 0.49 15.23
C ALA A 52 -16.34 0.73 15.83
N ALA A 53 -15.36 0.90 14.99
CA ALA A 53 -13.96 1.11 15.37
C ALA A 53 -13.78 2.41 16.17
N GLY A 54 -14.40 3.49 15.75
CA GLY A 54 -14.30 4.81 16.37
C GLY A 54 -15.50 5.69 16.07
N LEU A 55 -15.49 6.88 16.62
CA LEU A 55 -16.58 7.87 16.49
C LEU A 55 -16.91 8.17 15.01
N ASN A 56 -15.88 8.30 14.19
CA ASN A 56 -16.00 8.70 12.79
C ASN A 56 -15.80 7.52 11.82
N SER A 57 -15.94 6.27 12.27
CA SER A 57 -15.74 5.08 11.44
C SER A 57 -17.00 4.58 10.73
N MET A 58 -18.14 5.25 10.96
CA MET A 58 -19.44 4.92 10.37
C MET A 58 -19.94 6.03 9.47
N ILE A 59 -20.52 5.67 8.34
CA ILE A 59 -21.11 6.61 7.38
C ILE A 59 -22.43 6.09 6.82
N SER A 60 -23.36 7.01 6.50
CA SER A 60 -24.60 6.70 5.79
C SER A 60 -24.49 7.16 4.34
N VAL A 61 -24.71 6.25 3.42
CA VAL A 61 -24.72 6.50 1.97
C VAL A 61 -26.06 6.00 1.41
N ASP A 62 -26.86 6.93 0.91
CA ASP A 62 -28.21 6.67 0.34
C ASP A 62 -29.13 5.85 1.25
N GLY A 63 -28.97 6.03 2.59
CA GLY A 63 -29.76 5.35 3.61
C GLY A 63 -29.22 4.00 4.06
N ASN A 64 -28.18 3.49 3.44
CA ASN A 64 -27.40 2.35 3.92
C ASN A 64 -26.26 2.85 4.83
N VAL A 65 -25.92 2.08 5.85
CA VAL A 65 -24.84 2.44 6.78
C VAL A 65 -23.69 1.48 6.61
N PHE A 66 -22.49 2.04 6.51
CA PHE A 66 -21.23 1.30 6.36
C PHE A 66 -20.29 1.64 7.50
N TRP A 67 -19.55 0.66 8.00
CA TRP A 67 -18.55 0.90 9.04
C TRP A 67 -17.40 -0.09 9.05
N MET A 68 -16.27 0.38 9.54
CA MET A 68 -15.16 -0.47 9.97
C MET A 68 -15.37 -0.84 11.44
N SER A 69 -15.20 -2.10 11.79
CA SER A 69 -15.37 -2.61 13.14
C SER A 69 -14.03 -2.92 13.83
N LYS A 70 -14.06 -2.94 15.16
CA LYS A 70 -12.90 -3.34 15.98
C LYS A 70 -12.51 -4.81 15.85
N ASP A 71 -13.44 -5.66 15.42
CA ASP A 71 -13.17 -7.08 15.17
C ASP A 71 -12.34 -7.35 13.92
N GLY A 72 -12.02 -6.28 13.18
CA GLY A 72 -11.21 -6.35 11.97
C GLY A 72 -12.02 -6.70 10.73
N ASN A 73 -13.28 -6.36 10.69
CA ASN A 73 -14.18 -6.56 9.55
C ASN A 73 -14.85 -5.25 9.13
N PHE A 74 -15.41 -5.26 7.94
CA PHE A 74 -16.25 -4.20 7.42
C PHE A 74 -17.68 -4.69 7.35
N TYR A 75 -18.61 -3.81 7.65
CA TYR A 75 -20.03 -4.15 7.68
C TYR A 75 -20.86 -3.14 6.93
N GLN A 76 -22.02 -3.61 6.48
CA GLN A 76 -23.08 -2.82 5.86
C GLN A 76 -24.40 -3.11 6.55
N TYR A 77 -25.23 -2.08 6.68
CA TYR A 77 -26.64 -2.18 7.08
C TYR A 77 -27.53 -1.61 5.97
N ASP A 78 -28.39 -2.46 5.43
CA ASP A 78 -29.44 -2.13 4.44
C ASP A 78 -30.83 -2.60 4.90
N GLY A 79 -31.06 -2.68 6.21
CA GLY A 79 -32.17 -3.33 6.89
C GLY A 79 -31.73 -4.56 7.67
N ILE A 80 -30.61 -5.16 7.28
CA ILE A 80 -29.95 -6.29 7.94
C ILE A 80 -28.45 -6.00 7.98
N VAL A 81 -27.80 -6.32 9.11
CA VAL A 81 -26.33 -6.22 9.22
C VAL A 81 -25.70 -7.36 8.43
N LYS A 82 -24.83 -7.02 7.51
CA LYS A 82 -24.04 -7.94 6.68
C LYS A 82 -22.58 -7.61 6.77
N GLU A 83 -21.73 -8.63 6.85
CA GLU A 83 -20.29 -8.47 6.65
C GLU A 83 -19.98 -8.22 5.18
N LEU A 84 -19.11 -7.26 4.91
CA LEU A 84 -18.58 -6.98 3.58
C LEU A 84 -17.28 -7.77 3.38
N PRO A 85 -17.26 -8.74 2.47
CA PRO A 85 -16.04 -9.46 2.14
C PRO A 85 -14.97 -8.51 1.63
N CYS A 86 -13.83 -8.44 2.32
CA CYS A 86 -12.73 -7.57 1.97
C CYS A 86 -11.48 -8.40 1.65
N PRO A 87 -11.09 -8.53 0.36
CA PRO A 87 -9.90 -9.30 -0.03
C PRO A 87 -8.60 -8.73 0.53
N VAL A 88 -8.56 -7.43 0.83
CA VAL A 88 -7.39 -6.74 1.39
C VAL A 88 -7.44 -6.62 2.92
N ARG A 89 -8.36 -7.32 3.58
CA ARG A 89 -8.57 -7.28 5.03
C ARG A 89 -7.29 -7.53 5.83
N GLU A 90 -6.57 -8.61 5.50
CA GLU A 90 -5.33 -8.97 6.19
C GLU A 90 -4.24 -7.91 6.01
N TYR A 91 -4.18 -7.29 4.82
CA TYR A 91 -3.27 -6.19 4.56
C TYR A 91 -3.59 -4.98 5.45
N VAL A 92 -4.86 -4.57 5.51
CA VAL A 92 -5.30 -3.39 6.28
C VAL A 92 -5.09 -3.60 7.78
N PHE A 93 -5.68 -4.66 8.34
CA PHE A 93 -5.66 -4.87 9.79
C PHE A 93 -4.31 -5.41 10.31
N GLY A 94 -3.54 -6.10 9.47
CA GLY A 94 -2.17 -6.50 9.78
C GLY A 94 -1.19 -5.33 9.86
N ARG A 95 -1.53 -4.19 9.23
CA ARG A 95 -0.70 -2.98 9.19
C ARG A 95 -1.26 -1.84 10.04
N MET A 96 -2.46 -1.97 10.56
CA MET A 96 -3.10 -0.96 11.38
C MET A 96 -2.54 -0.95 12.80
N GLN A 97 -2.30 0.24 13.33
CA GLN A 97 -2.01 0.42 14.76
C GLN A 97 -3.32 0.31 15.55
N THR A 98 -3.61 -0.87 16.06
CA THR A 98 -4.84 -1.15 16.80
C THR A 98 -5.01 -0.29 18.05
N ARG A 99 -3.92 0.24 18.62
CA ARG A 99 -3.95 1.20 19.71
C ARG A 99 -4.70 2.49 19.36
N TYR A 100 -4.69 2.88 18.08
CA TYR A 100 -5.29 4.11 17.57
C TYR A 100 -6.47 3.83 16.63
N ILE A 101 -7.12 2.67 16.81
CA ILE A 101 -8.28 2.28 15.99
C ILE A 101 -9.46 3.25 16.12
N ASP A 102 -9.55 3.97 17.24
CA ASP A 102 -10.53 4.99 17.49
C ASP A 102 -10.35 6.28 16.66
N LYS A 103 -9.16 6.46 16.06
CA LYS A 103 -8.86 7.56 15.12
C LYS A 103 -9.29 7.25 13.68
N VAL A 104 -9.80 6.07 13.40
CA VAL A 104 -10.36 5.77 12.08
C VAL A 104 -11.43 6.78 11.74
N ASN A 105 -11.30 7.41 10.58
CA ASN A 105 -12.32 8.28 10.04
C ASN A 105 -12.74 7.79 8.65
N VAL A 106 -13.98 8.08 8.28
CA VAL A 106 -14.54 7.64 7.00
C VAL A 106 -15.04 8.83 6.20
N GLY A 107 -14.81 8.78 4.91
CA GLY A 107 -15.35 9.70 3.94
C GLY A 107 -16.03 8.97 2.80
N MET A 108 -16.87 9.68 2.04
CA MET A 108 -17.43 9.17 0.80
C MET A 108 -17.08 10.09 -0.36
N ASN A 109 -16.99 9.50 -1.53
CA ASN A 109 -16.93 10.18 -2.80
C ASN A 109 -18.10 9.66 -3.65
N LYS A 110 -19.21 10.38 -3.62
CA LYS A 110 -20.46 9.93 -4.23
C LYS A 110 -20.36 9.87 -5.76
N SER A 111 -19.56 10.73 -6.37
CA SER A 111 -19.38 10.77 -7.83
C SER A 111 -18.69 9.50 -8.36
N HIS A 112 -17.92 8.83 -7.53
CA HIS A 112 -17.21 7.59 -7.87
C HIS A 112 -17.77 6.35 -7.15
N GLU A 113 -18.86 6.52 -6.37
CA GLU A 113 -19.49 5.45 -5.60
C GLU A 113 -18.52 4.79 -4.58
N GLU A 114 -17.66 5.60 -3.94
CA GLU A 114 -16.59 5.16 -3.07
C GLU A 114 -16.81 5.56 -1.61
N ILE A 115 -16.42 4.65 -0.70
CA ILE A 115 -16.32 4.88 0.75
C ILE A 115 -14.89 4.61 1.16
N THR A 116 -14.23 5.58 1.77
CA THR A 116 -12.82 5.49 2.16
C THR A 116 -12.67 5.60 3.67
N TRP A 117 -12.05 4.60 4.30
CA TRP A 117 -11.64 4.65 5.70
C TRP A 117 -10.16 4.96 5.80
N PHE A 118 -9.85 6.03 6.51
CA PHE A 118 -8.49 6.44 6.82
C PHE A 118 -8.10 5.90 8.19
N TYR A 119 -6.91 5.35 8.32
CA TYR A 119 -6.44 4.72 9.55
C TYR A 119 -4.95 4.99 9.79
N VAL A 120 -4.54 4.85 11.04
CA VAL A 120 -3.13 4.96 11.44
C VAL A 120 -2.43 3.64 11.13
N SER A 121 -1.43 3.68 10.26
CA SER A 121 -0.66 2.49 9.90
C SER A 121 0.48 2.22 10.89
N ASN A 122 0.92 0.97 10.93
CA ASN A 122 2.15 0.53 11.59
C ASN A 122 3.39 0.74 10.69
N ASP A 123 3.19 1.32 9.52
CA ASP A 123 4.25 1.52 8.56
C ASP A 123 5.20 2.62 9.07
N LEU A 124 6.28 2.17 9.67
CA LEU A 124 7.36 3.06 10.04
C LEU A 124 8.01 3.55 8.75
N ARG A 125 7.82 4.83 8.47
CA ARG A 125 8.45 5.53 7.37
C ARG A 125 9.67 6.26 7.87
N TYR A 126 10.73 6.21 7.09
CA TYR A 126 11.97 6.89 7.37
C TYR A 126 12.41 7.68 6.14
N GLU A 127 12.79 8.91 6.35
CA GLU A 127 13.51 9.67 5.34
C GLU A 127 15.01 9.44 5.53
N LEU A 128 15.63 8.90 4.49
CA LEU A 128 17.06 8.65 4.44
C LEU A 128 17.72 9.76 3.62
N ASN A 129 18.49 10.59 4.28
CA ASN A 129 19.43 11.46 3.59
C ASN A 129 20.65 10.61 3.19
N ILE A 130 20.82 10.41 1.90
CA ILE A 130 21.89 9.57 1.36
C ILE A 130 22.99 10.40 0.71
N SER A 131 24.22 9.88 0.79
CA SER A 131 25.35 10.40 0.05
C SER A 131 25.24 10.14 -1.46
N GLU A 132 26.19 10.59 -2.22
CA GLU A 132 26.30 10.21 -3.63
C GLU A 132 26.33 8.69 -3.78
N VAL A 133 25.54 8.22 -4.74
CA VAL A 133 25.40 6.79 -5.02
C VAL A 133 26.65 6.29 -5.73
N SER A 134 27.23 5.20 -5.25
CA SER A 134 28.37 4.53 -5.88
C SER A 134 27.99 3.16 -6.39
N ILE A 135 28.52 2.79 -7.55
CA ILE A 135 28.49 1.42 -8.06
C ILE A 135 29.76 0.74 -7.61
N VAL A 136 29.64 -0.37 -6.89
CA VAL A 136 30.77 -1.17 -6.43
C VAL A 136 30.91 -2.39 -7.30
N ASP A 137 32.00 -2.46 -8.07
CA ASP A 137 32.36 -3.65 -8.87
C ASP A 137 33.29 -4.55 -8.04
N ASP A 138 32.89 -5.80 -7.81
CA ASP A 138 33.58 -6.75 -6.93
C ASP A 138 34.70 -7.55 -7.61
N VAL A 139 34.79 -7.50 -8.92
CA VAL A 139 35.83 -8.31 -9.64
C VAL A 139 37.25 -7.85 -9.30
N LEU A 140 37.39 -6.62 -8.79
CA LEU A 140 38.68 -6.03 -8.46
C LEU A 140 38.92 -5.80 -6.95
N ALA A 141 38.06 -6.30 -6.08
CA ALA A 141 38.15 -6.05 -4.64
C ALA A 141 39.34 -6.73 -3.92
N SER A 142 40.21 -7.43 -4.64
CA SER A 142 41.51 -7.88 -4.10
C SER A 142 42.57 -6.76 -4.07
N GLN A 143 42.30 -5.60 -4.64
CA GLN A 143 43.17 -4.42 -4.52
C GLN A 143 42.27 -3.23 -4.17
N SER A 144 42.57 -2.64 -3.02
CA SER A 144 41.99 -1.43 -2.47
C SER A 144 41.85 -0.32 -3.53
N PHE A 145 40.77 -0.30 -4.28
CA PHE A 145 40.39 0.85 -5.07
C PHE A 145 39.01 1.29 -4.61
N CYS A 146 39.01 2.19 -3.66
CA CYS A 146 37.94 3.16 -3.51
C CYS A 146 37.96 4.00 -4.80
N GLY A 147 37.35 3.50 -5.87
CA GLY A 147 37.22 4.25 -7.11
C GLY A 147 36.32 5.43 -6.84
N THR A 148 36.87 6.62 -7.01
CA THR A 148 36.12 7.87 -7.05
C THR A 148 34.91 7.69 -7.96
N GLY A 149 33.71 7.77 -7.34
CA GLY A 149 32.46 7.59 -8.05
C GLY A 149 32.40 8.45 -9.30
N PHE A 150 31.99 7.84 -10.40
CA PHE A 150 31.54 8.62 -11.54
C PHE A 150 30.19 9.23 -11.15
N PRO A 151 30.08 10.56 -11.09
CA PRO A 151 28.80 11.18 -10.91
C PRO A 151 27.97 10.89 -12.17
N PHE A 152 26.95 10.05 -12.04
CA PHE A 152 25.93 9.95 -13.06
C PHE A 152 25.07 11.22 -12.96
N PRO A 153 25.14 12.15 -13.90
CA PRO A 153 24.32 13.33 -13.83
C PRO A 153 22.87 12.95 -14.11
N GLY A 154 22.02 13.07 -13.11
CA GLY A 154 20.62 13.32 -13.31
C GLY A 154 19.63 12.15 -13.29
N LYS A 155 20.01 10.92 -12.89
CA LYS A 155 19.02 9.89 -12.56
C LYS A 155 19.35 9.26 -11.22
N SER A 156 18.40 9.29 -10.30
CA SER A 156 18.42 8.44 -9.12
C SER A 156 18.50 6.99 -9.59
N ILE A 157 19.53 6.27 -9.15
CA ILE A 157 19.68 4.83 -9.44
C ILE A 157 18.65 4.03 -8.63
N PHE A 158 18.14 4.62 -7.55
CA PHE A 158 17.01 4.09 -6.79
C PHE A 158 15.71 4.55 -7.43
N GLU A 159 14.76 3.64 -7.54
CA GLU A 159 13.44 3.89 -8.09
C GLU A 159 12.38 3.61 -7.03
N VAL A 160 11.25 4.31 -7.12
CA VAL A 160 10.09 4.02 -6.27
C VAL A 160 9.62 2.59 -6.49
N GLY A 161 9.39 1.87 -5.41
CA GLY A 161 9.07 0.44 -5.43
C GLY A 161 10.29 -0.48 -5.30
N ASP A 162 11.50 0.05 -5.36
CA ASP A 162 12.69 -0.74 -5.10
C ASP A 162 12.70 -1.33 -3.69
N THR A 163 13.12 -2.59 -3.59
CA THR A 163 13.45 -3.20 -2.31
C THR A 163 14.94 -3.04 -2.06
N LEU A 164 15.27 -2.29 -1.04
CA LEU A 164 16.63 -1.98 -0.65
C LEU A 164 17.00 -2.72 0.63
N TRP A 165 18.29 -2.97 0.81
CA TRP A 165 18.86 -3.50 2.04
C TRP A 165 19.53 -2.36 2.81
N ILE A 166 19.11 -2.15 4.06
CA ILE A 166 19.77 -1.22 4.98
C ILE A 166 20.62 -2.04 5.93
N SER A 167 21.86 -1.60 6.15
CA SER A 167 22.80 -2.26 7.04
C SER A 167 23.51 -1.28 7.96
N THR A 168 24.00 -1.81 9.07
CA THR A 168 24.82 -1.09 10.06
C THR A 168 26.32 -1.17 9.77
N ASP A 169 26.73 -2.04 8.85
CA ASP A 169 28.12 -2.33 8.55
C ASP A 169 28.34 -2.53 7.04
N THR A 170 29.57 -2.43 6.61
CA THR A 170 29.98 -2.72 5.24
C THR A 170 29.84 -4.21 4.93
N PHE A 171 29.57 -4.55 3.65
CA PHE A 171 29.51 -5.94 3.22
C PHE A 171 30.82 -6.68 3.52
N GLY A 172 30.74 -7.79 4.22
CA GLY A 172 31.88 -8.67 4.45
C GLY A 172 32.23 -9.49 3.21
N ASN A 173 33.51 -9.68 2.96
CA ASN A 173 33.97 -10.68 1.97
C ASN A 173 33.70 -12.08 2.56
N GLY A 174 32.80 -12.84 1.96
CA GLY A 174 32.58 -14.26 2.33
C GLY A 174 33.80 -15.11 2.02
N ILE A 175 33.93 -16.24 2.71
CA ILE A 175 35.09 -17.15 2.69
C ILE A 175 35.43 -17.72 1.29
N PHE A 176 34.59 -17.52 0.29
CA PHE A 176 34.76 -18.00 -1.09
C PHE A 176 34.57 -16.92 -2.16
N GLY A 177 34.76 -15.63 -1.83
CA GLY A 177 34.56 -14.56 -2.81
C GLY A 177 33.10 -14.27 -3.18
N PHE A 178 32.13 -14.90 -2.49
CA PHE A 178 30.72 -14.56 -2.62
C PHE A 178 30.37 -13.45 -1.64
N LYS A 179 29.69 -12.40 -2.14
CA LYS A 179 29.14 -11.36 -1.25
C LYS A 179 28.15 -11.99 -0.29
N THR A 180 28.42 -11.82 0.99
CA THR A 180 27.44 -12.08 2.02
C THR A 180 26.83 -10.75 2.44
N LEU A 181 25.50 -10.65 2.36
CA LEU A 181 24.78 -9.55 2.98
C LEU A 181 25.18 -9.47 4.46
N PRO A 182 25.40 -8.28 5.01
CA PRO A 182 25.65 -8.13 6.43
C PRO A 182 24.54 -8.85 7.21
N LEU A 183 24.94 -9.62 8.21
CA LEU A 183 24.02 -10.38 9.06
C LEU A 183 23.04 -9.48 9.82
N LEU A 184 23.34 -8.19 9.92
CA LEU A 184 22.54 -7.18 10.58
C LEU A 184 22.04 -6.18 9.53
N GLY A 185 20.79 -6.29 9.17
CA GLY A 185 20.15 -5.39 8.23
C GLY A 185 18.67 -5.66 8.11
N CYS A 186 17.97 -4.77 7.46
CA CYS A 186 16.55 -4.92 7.15
C CYS A 186 16.27 -4.55 5.71
N ASN A 187 15.21 -5.13 5.15
CA ASN A 187 14.70 -4.71 3.86
C ASN A 187 13.73 -3.56 4.04
N VAL A 188 13.87 -2.58 3.16
CA VAL A 188 12.95 -1.45 3.05
C VAL A 188 12.46 -1.33 1.61
N ILE A 189 11.32 -0.72 1.44
CA ILE A 189 10.76 -0.40 0.13
C ILE A 189 10.82 1.11 -0.03
N VAL A 190 11.33 1.58 -1.16
CA VAL A 190 11.31 3.00 -1.52
C VAL A 190 9.88 3.39 -1.87
N GLU A 191 9.31 4.31 -1.12
CA GLU A 191 7.96 4.84 -1.38
C GLU A 191 8.01 6.13 -2.19
N GLU A 192 9.01 6.96 -1.94
CA GLU A 192 9.17 8.24 -2.59
C GLU A 192 10.65 8.62 -2.69
N ILE A 193 10.98 9.43 -3.68
CA ILE A 193 12.29 10.07 -3.79
C ILE A 193 12.01 11.57 -3.82
N THR A 194 12.48 12.26 -2.81
CA THR A 194 12.26 13.71 -2.67
C THR A 194 12.99 14.50 -3.75
N SER A 195 12.59 15.75 -3.96
CA SER A 195 13.28 16.65 -4.90
C SER A 195 14.75 16.90 -4.55
N SER A 196 15.14 16.70 -3.29
CA SER A 196 16.53 16.75 -2.82
C SER A 196 17.30 15.45 -3.01
N GLY A 197 16.65 14.38 -3.50
CA GLY A 197 17.26 13.06 -3.70
C GLY A 197 17.25 12.16 -2.44
N ASN A 198 16.62 12.57 -1.35
CA ASN A 198 16.45 11.72 -0.18
C ASN A 198 15.45 10.61 -0.49
N LEU A 199 15.63 9.44 0.13
CA LEU A 199 14.71 8.31 -0.02
C LEU A 199 13.73 8.27 1.14
N ILE A 200 12.44 8.27 0.84
CA ILE A 200 11.41 7.91 1.81
C ILE A 200 11.19 6.41 1.70
N VAL A 201 11.51 5.70 2.76
CA VAL A 201 11.47 4.25 2.79
C VAL A 201 10.56 3.76 3.89
N ARG A 202 9.96 2.61 3.64
CA ARG A 202 9.13 1.85 4.58
C ARG A 202 9.77 0.51 4.88
N LEU A 203 9.72 0.07 6.14
CA LEU A 203 10.13 -1.28 6.49
C LEU A 203 9.25 -2.30 5.77
N ASN A 204 9.87 -3.30 5.14
CA ASN A 204 9.13 -4.38 4.49
C ASN A 204 8.74 -5.44 5.55
N PRO A 205 7.46 -5.55 5.94
CA PRO A 205 7.02 -6.47 7.00
C PRO A 205 7.12 -7.94 6.59
N MET A 206 7.29 -8.24 5.29
CA MET A 206 7.33 -9.62 4.78
C MET A 206 8.62 -10.38 5.11
N ASN A 207 9.64 -9.72 5.64
CA ASN A 207 10.95 -10.35 5.95
C ASN A 207 11.15 -10.59 7.44
N GLY A 208 10.21 -11.25 8.10
CA GLY A 208 10.21 -11.55 9.54
C GLY A 208 11.38 -12.40 10.06
N PHE A 209 12.34 -12.80 9.23
CA PHE A 209 13.42 -13.71 9.67
C PHE A 209 14.68 -13.03 10.20
N PHE A 210 14.89 -11.71 10.01
CA PHE A 210 16.12 -11.03 10.40
C PHE A 210 15.94 -9.71 11.13
N GLN A 211 14.75 -9.36 11.57
CA GLN A 211 14.55 -8.19 12.43
C GLN A 211 15.01 -8.51 13.87
N ARG A 212 16.27 -8.30 14.18
CA ARG A 212 16.69 -8.11 15.56
C ARG A 212 16.30 -6.69 16.00
N SER A 213 15.84 -6.54 17.24
CA SER A 213 15.44 -5.25 17.83
C SER A 213 16.50 -4.14 17.71
N SER A 214 17.76 -4.49 17.54
CA SER A 214 18.86 -3.55 17.29
C SER A 214 18.89 -2.93 15.89
N VAL A 215 18.14 -3.46 14.93
CA VAL A 215 18.07 -2.93 13.56
C VAL A 215 17.03 -1.81 13.44
N LEU A 216 16.11 -1.74 14.39
CA LEU A 216 15.14 -0.64 14.49
C LEU A 216 15.76 0.64 15.07
N ASP A 217 16.99 0.57 15.59
CA ASP A 217 17.74 1.73 16.04
C ASP A 217 18.34 2.45 14.81
N THR A 218 17.66 3.48 14.36
CA THR A 218 18.01 4.25 13.16
C THR A 218 19.37 4.94 13.26
N ASP A 219 19.87 5.18 14.46
CA ASP A 219 21.19 5.78 14.70
C ASP A 219 22.34 4.88 14.24
N ASN A 220 22.07 3.60 14.08
CA ASN A 220 23.03 2.61 13.60
C ASN A 220 22.94 2.33 12.09
N TRP A 221 22.01 2.93 11.36
CA TRP A 221 21.88 2.74 9.92
C TRP A 221 22.96 3.54 9.19
N LYS A 222 23.82 2.87 8.45
CA LYS A 222 24.98 3.49 7.77
C LYS A 222 24.94 3.37 6.26
N PHE A 223 24.36 2.29 5.74
CA PHE A 223 24.40 2.01 4.30
C PHE A 223 23.05 1.54 3.79
N VAL A 224 22.71 2.01 2.61
CA VAL A 224 21.60 1.50 1.81
C VAL A 224 22.15 0.92 0.52
N SER A 225 21.63 -0.24 0.10
CA SER A 225 22.09 -0.89 -1.13
C SER A 225 20.95 -1.56 -1.89
N LYS A 226 21.07 -1.55 -3.22
CA LYS A 226 20.21 -2.25 -4.16
C LYS A 226 21.03 -3.35 -4.81
N MET A 227 20.62 -4.61 -4.66
CA MET A 227 21.23 -5.71 -5.38
C MET A 227 20.64 -5.77 -6.80
N ILE A 228 21.44 -5.45 -7.81
CA ILE A 228 21.01 -5.43 -9.20
C ILE A 228 20.86 -6.86 -9.74
N ASN A 229 21.71 -7.79 -9.31
CA ASN A 229 21.63 -9.19 -9.70
C ASN A 229 22.37 -10.08 -8.68
N ARG A 230 21.83 -11.25 -8.37
CA ARG A 230 22.42 -12.25 -7.46
C ARG A 230 23.78 -12.79 -7.93
N PHE A 231 24.05 -12.67 -9.23
CA PHE A 231 25.30 -13.09 -9.87
C PHE A 231 26.07 -11.91 -10.48
N ALA A 232 25.57 -10.68 -10.28
CA ALA A 232 26.27 -9.50 -10.76
C ALA A 232 27.37 -9.13 -9.78
N THR A 233 28.48 -8.71 -10.32
CA THR A 233 29.60 -8.17 -9.57
C THR A 233 29.34 -6.73 -9.13
N GLU A 234 28.23 -6.12 -9.56
CA GLU A 234 27.90 -4.73 -9.33
C GLU A 234 26.76 -4.59 -8.32
N ASP A 235 26.97 -3.80 -7.29
CA ASP A 235 25.94 -3.33 -6.35
C ASP A 235 25.88 -1.82 -6.35
N VAL A 236 24.69 -1.28 -6.26
CA VAL A 236 24.48 0.15 -6.02
C VAL A 236 24.39 0.38 -4.52
N ARG A 237 25.22 1.28 -4.02
CA ARG A 237 25.31 1.65 -2.60
C ARG A 237 25.28 3.14 -2.40
N ALA A 238 24.75 3.57 -1.27
CA ALA A 238 24.92 4.91 -0.74
C ALA A 238 25.14 4.85 0.77
N GLU A 239 25.90 5.79 1.29
CA GLU A 239 25.99 6.01 2.74
C GLU A 239 24.77 6.80 3.20
N ILE A 240 24.29 6.48 4.38
CA ILE A 240 23.20 7.19 5.04
C ILE A 240 23.80 8.26 5.92
N ASN A 241 23.61 9.53 5.57
CA ASN A 241 24.11 10.67 6.33
C ASN A 241 23.25 10.95 7.56
N SER A 242 21.95 10.83 7.41
CA SER A 242 20.98 10.96 8.50
C SER A 242 19.70 10.20 8.20
N VAL A 243 19.03 9.81 9.27
CA VAL A 243 17.71 9.16 9.23
C VAL A 243 16.75 10.03 10.00
N THR A 244 15.66 10.44 9.37
CA THR A 244 14.57 11.14 10.04
C THR A 244 13.38 10.21 10.09
N SER A 245 12.84 9.95 11.27
CA SER A 245 11.60 9.17 11.39
C SER A 245 10.44 9.97 10.80
N GLY A 246 9.65 9.34 9.97
CA GLY A 246 8.47 9.94 9.37
C GLY A 246 7.36 10.23 10.39
N ALA A 247 6.34 10.93 9.95
CA ALA A 247 5.29 11.57 10.77
C ALA A 247 4.50 10.67 11.73
N ASN A 248 4.58 9.33 11.62
CA ASN A 248 3.75 8.41 12.42
C ASN A 248 4.46 7.74 13.59
N THR A 249 5.63 8.22 13.97
CA THR A 249 6.38 7.69 15.13
C THR A 249 6.16 8.48 16.43
N GLY A 250 5.36 9.54 16.37
CA GLY A 250 5.03 10.39 17.53
C GLY A 250 4.10 9.71 18.55
N ASP A 251 4.00 10.31 19.72
CA ASP A 251 3.09 9.85 20.80
C ASP A 251 1.60 9.93 20.41
N ASN A 252 1.26 10.60 19.31
CA ASN A 252 -0.10 10.81 18.83
C ASN A 252 -0.18 10.77 17.28
N PRO A 253 0.09 9.62 16.65
CA PRO A 253 0.07 9.51 15.20
C PRO A 253 -1.31 9.76 14.62
N GLU A 254 -1.37 10.37 13.45
CA GLU A 254 -2.60 10.64 12.70
C GLU A 254 -2.76 9.65 11.53
N PRO A 255 -3.99 9.49 10.98
CA PRO A 255 -4.23 8.62 9.83
C PRO A 255 -3.34 8.98 8.63
N ASP A 256 -2.69 7.98 8.07
CA ASP A 256 -1.72 8.08 6.97
C ASP A 256 -1.99 7.10 5.83
N SER A 257 -2.85 6.16 6.07
CA SER A 257 -3.19 5.10 5.14
C SER A 257 -4.70 4.99 4.99
N TYR A 258 -5.14 4.47 3.85
CA TYR A 258 -6.55 4.30 3.59
C TYR A 258 -6.89 2.97 2.93
N VAL A 259 -8.16 2.59 3.07
CA VAL A 259 -8.80 1.54 2.31
C VAL A 259 -10.11 2.09 1.76
N THR A 260 -10.35 1.90 0.48
CA THR A 260 -11.56 2.34 -0.22
C THR A 260 -12.37 1.16 -0.70
N TYR A 261 -13.67 1.26 -0.52
CA TYR A 261 -14.67 0.35 -1.05
C TYR A 261 -15.52 1.06 -2.10
N ASP A 262 -15.38 0.64 -3.34
CA ASP A 262 -16.28 0.99 -4.43
C ASP A 262 -17.54 0.12 -4.31
N TYR A 263 -18.65 0.73 -3.86
CA TYR A 263 -19.89 0.02 -3.60
C TYR A 263 -20.72 -0.21 -4.86
N GLY A 264 -20.40 0.48 -5.97
CA GLY A 264 -21.02 0.25 -7.27
C GLY A 264 -20.50 -1.02 -7.94
N ASN A 265 -19.18 -1.23 -7.88
CA ASN A 265 -18.49 -2.35 -8.52
C ASN A 265 -18.11 -3.47 -7.56
N ASN A 266 -18.27 -3.27 -6.25
CA ASN A 266 -17.86 -4.19 -5.19
C ASN A 266 -16.35 -4.50 -5.25
N VAL A 267 -15.53 -3.45 -5.38
CA VAL A 267 -14.08 -3.52 -5.49
C VAL A 267 -13.42 -2.80 -4.32
N TRP A 268 -12.28 -3.31 -3.89
CA TRP A 268 -11.49 -2.71 -2.83
C TRP A 268 -10.15 -2.21 -3.35
N SER A 269 -9.74 -1.04 -2.88
CA SER A 269 -8.42 -0.46 -3.12
C SER A 269 -7.76 -0.01 -1.81
N ILE A 270 -6.45 0.13 -1.83
CA ILE A 270 -5.65 0.55 -0.69
C ILE A 270 -4.65 1.60 -1.12
N GLY A 271 -4.25 2.45 -0.20
CA GLY A 271 -3.23 3.45 -0.47
C GLY A 271 -2.72 4.14 0.79
N SER A 272 -1.83 5.08 0.57
CA SER A 272 -1.27 5.96 1.59
C SER A 272 -1.65 7.39 1.28
N MET A 273 -2.30 8.03 2.22
CA MET A 273 -2.68 9.44 2.12
C MET A 273 -2.98 9.96 3.53
N PRO A 274 -2.24 10.94 4.05
CA PRO A 274 -2.49 11.50 5.37
C PRO A 274 -3.73 12.41 5.32
N ARG A 275 -4.86 11.91 5.84
CA ARG A 275 -6.11 12.68 5.92
C ARG A 275 -6.81 12.42 7.23
N THR A 276 -7.16 13.49 7.92
CA THR A 276 -7.82 13.46 9.23
C THR A 276 -9.32 13.69 9.13
N VAL A 277 -9.78 14.42 8.12
CA VAL A 277 -11.19 14.70 7.85
C VAL A 277 -11.40 14.71 6.35
N TRP A 278 -12.51 14.13 5.92
CA TRP A 278 -12.93 14.10 4.52
C TRP A 278 -14.37 14.62 4.39
N SER A 279 -14.63 15.38 3.37
CA SER A 279 -15.97 15.79 2.96
C SER A 279 -16.17 15.60 1.47
N ASP A 280 -17.29 15.06 1.11
CA ASP A 280 -17.74 14.98 -0.30
C ASP A 280 -18.02 16.36 -0.86
N ALA A 281 -18.17 16.45 -2.17
CA ALA A 281 -18.65 17.65 -2.86
C ALA A 281 -20.00 18.09 -2.31
N PHE A 282 -20.14 19.34 -1.89
CA PHE A 282 -21.40 19.88 -1.45
C PHE A 282 -21.50 21.40 -1.62
N GLY A 283 -22.72 21.86 -1.84
CA GLY A 283 -23.03 23.29 -1.95
C GLY A 283 -22.31 23.98 -3.10
N ALA A 284 -21.41 24.91 -2.77
CA ALA A 284 -20.63 25.67 -3.76
C ALA A 284 -19.29 25.00 -4.13
N ARG A 285 -19.00 23.82 -3.58
CA ARG A 285 -17.79 23.05 -3.88
C ARG A 285 -18.16 21.85 -4.75
N ASP A 286 -17.62 21.81 -5.94
CA ASP A 286 -17.87 20.74 -6.93
C ASP A 286 -16.93 19.55 -6.74
N LEU A 287 -15.90 19.66 -5.89
CA LEU A 287 -14.89 18.63 -5.65
C LEU A 287 -14.88 18.21 -4.17
N PRO A 288 -14.62 16.94 -3.89
CA PRO A 288 -14.32 16.49 -2.53
C PRO A 288 -13.09 17.21 -1.97
N PHE A 289 -13.05 17.37 -0.68
CA PHE A 289 -11.92 17.99 0.00
C PHE A 289 -11.62 17.30 1.33
N ALA A 290 -10.38 17.41 1.75
CA ALA A 290 -9.93 16.82 3.00
C ALA A 290 -8.87 17.70 3.68
N PHE A 291 -8.72 17.49 4.98
CA PHE A 291 -7.64 18.10 5.76
C PHE A 291 -6.56 17.06 6.05
N ASP A 292 -5.33 17.50 5.96
CA ASP A 292 -4.19 16.72 6.44
C ASP A 292 -3.96 16.91 7.95
N PRO A 293 -3.02 16.18 8.58
CA PRO A 293 -2.67 16.36 9.98
C PRO A 293 -2.12 17.74 10.35
N ASP A 294 -1.54 18.45 9.40
CA ASP A 294 -0.95 19.79 9.59
C ASP A 294 -1.99 20.91 9.43
N GLY A 295 -3.23 20.56 9.05
CA GLY A 295 -4.35 21.48 8.91
C GLY A 295 -4.47 22.14 7.54
N TYR A 296 -3.73 21.69 6.54
CA TYR A 296 -3.91 22.11 5.16
C TYR A 296 -5.13 21.45 4.54
N LEU A 297 -5.85 22.24 3.73
CA LEU A 297 -7.00 21.75 2.97
C LEU A 297 -6.60 21.42 1.55
N TYR A 298 -6.90 20.18 1.14
CA TYR A 298 -6.66 19.69 -0.21
C TYR A 298 -7.99 19.45 -0.94
N ASN A 299 -8.06 19.88 -2.20
CA ASN A 299 -9.12 19.44 -3.10
C ASN A 299 -8.70 18.09 -3.72
N HIS A 300 -9.62 17.16 -3.80
CA HIS A 300 -9.43 15.85 -4.41
C HIS A 300 -10.09 15.81 -5.78
N GLU A 301 -9.86 14.74 -6.54
CA GLU A 301 -10.37 14.51 -7.89
C GLU A 301 -9.97 15.64 -8.87
N THR A 302 -8.77 16.17 -8.72
CA THR A 302 -8.24 17.22 -9.60
C THR A 302 -6.76 17.05 -9.85
N GLY A 303 -6.39 17.12 -11.14
CA GLY A 303 -5.01 16.97 -11.59
C GLY A 303 -4.49 15.53 -11.54
N THR A 304 -3.19 15.38 -11.80
CA THR A 304 -2.49 14.10 -11.95
C THR A 304 -1.41 13.90 -10.89
N THR A 305 -1.34 14.79 -9.90
CA THR A 305 -0.31 14.78 -8.86
C THR A 305 -0.90 14.78 -7.46
N ALA A 306 -0.16 14.22 -6.51
CA ALA A 306 -0.40 14.39 -5.09
C ALA A 306 0.45 15.56 -4.60
N ASP A 307 -0.12 16.76 -4.57
CA ASP A 307 0.56 18.01 -4.17
C ASP A 307 1.91 18.24 -4.91
N GLY A 308 1.88 18.08 -6.25
CA GLY A 308 3.07 18.22 -7.10
C GLY A 308 3.97 16.99 -7.18
N SER A 309 3.75 15.98 -6.33
CA SER A 309 4.47 14.70 -6.35
C SER A 309 3.72 13.66 -7.21
N SER A 310 4.44 12.64 -7.68
CA SER A 310 3.83 11.51 -8.38
C SER A 310 2.94 10.69 -7.43
N MET A 311 1.75 10.28 -7.90
CA MET A 311 0.85 9.43 -7.13
C MET A 311 1.32 7.97 -7.02
N ASN A 312 2.28 7.53 -7.86
CA ASN A 312 2.81 6.17 -7.88
C ASN A 312 1.74 5.07 -7.89
N ALA A 313 0.67 5.28 -8.66
CA ALA A 313 -0.45 4.36 -8.73
C ALA A 313 -0.04 3.03 -9.38
N PHE A 314 -0.53 1.92 -8.87
CA PHE A 314 -0.26 0.61 -9.45
C PHE A 314 -1.46 -0.34 -9.38
N ILE A 315 -1.50 -1.27 -10.33
CA ILE A 315 -2.38 -2.44 -10.33
C ILE A 315 -1.50 -3.68 -10.44
N GLU A 316 -1.68 -4.63 -9.53
CA GLU A 316 -0.96 -5.90 -9.54
C GLU A 316 -1.95 -7.05 -9.46
N THR A 317 -1.80 -8.04 -10.36
CA THR A 317 -2.60 -9.26 -10.27
C THR A 317 -2.07 -10.15 -9.15
N SER A 318 -2.94 -10.96 -8.55
CA SER A 318 -2.44 -12.07 -7.73
C SER A 318 -1.56 -12.99 -8.58
N PRO A 319 -0.57 -13.70 -7.99
CA PRO A 319 0.17 -14.72 -8.70
C PRO A 319 -0.77 -15.81 -9.21
N GLN A 320 -0.91 -15.90 -10.54
CA GLN A 320 -1.83 -16.82 -11.20
C GLN A 320 -1.11 -17.94 -11.91
N GLU A 321 -1.70 -19.12 -11.91
CA GLU A 321 -1.27 -20.25 -12.70
C GLU A 321 -1.81 -20.10 -14.12
N ILE A 322 -0.92 -19.83 -15.07
CA ILE A 322 -1.31 -19.44 -16.44
C ILE A 322 -1.95 -20.60 -17.22
N ASP A 323 -1.57 -21.83 -16.92
CA ASP A 323 -2.13 -23.03 -17.57
C ASP A 323 -3.29 -23.67 -16.79
N GLY A 324 -3.64 -23.11 -15.64
CA GLY A 324 -4.71 -23.61 -14.77
C GLY A 324 -4.41 -24.94 -14.09
N SER A 325 -3.26 -25.58 -14.35
CA SER A 325 -2.87 -26.86 -13.74
C SER A 325 -1.80 -26.73 -12.67
N GLY A 326 -1.00 -25.64 -12.71
CA GLY A 326 0.11 -25.38 -11.79
C GLY A 326 1.27 -26.40 -11.87
N ASN A 327 1.16 -27.41 -12.73
CA ASN A 327 2.12 -28.50 -12.81
C ASN A 327 3.37 -28.13 -13.64
N ASP A 328 3.18 -27.35 -14.70
CA ASP A 328 4.22 -27.02 -15.66
C ASP A 328 4.80 -25.63 -15.42
N LEU A 329 6.09 -25.48 -15.73
CA LEU A 329 6.69 -24.17 -15.85
C LEU A 329 6.24 -23.53 -17.16
N GLN A 330 5.77 -22.29 -17.07
CA GLN A 330 5.35 -21.49 -18.21
C GLN A 330 6.44 -20.46 -18.54
N LEU A 331 6.78 -20.35 -19.81
CA LEU A 331 7.60 -19.26 -20.33
C LEU A 331 6.68 -18.20 -20.90
N ILE A 332 6.74 -17.00 -20.34
CA ILE A 332 6.07 -15.81 -20.89
C ILE A 332 7.07 -15.09 -21.79
N ASP A 333 6.70 -14.85 -23.02
CA ASP A 333 7.52 -14.18 -24.03
C ASP A 333 6.95 -12.84 -24.48
N LYS A 334 5.65 -12.58 -24.23
CA LYS A 334 4.99 -11.37 -24.71
C LYS A 334 3.77 -11.02 -23.85
N ILE A 335 3.58 -9.73 -23.63
CA ILE A 335 2.35 -9.12 -23.13
C ILE A 335 1.77 -8.23 -24.23
N VAL A 336 0.47 -8.34 -24.48
CA VAL A 336 -0.29 -7.44 -25.35
C VAL A 336 -1.16 -6.62 -24.40
N PRO A 337 -0.82 -5.34 -24.16
CA PRO A 337 -1.60 -4.47 -23.29
C PRO A 337 -2.90 -4.07 -23.98
N ASP A 338 -3.90 -3.78 -23.15
CA ASP A 338 -5.12 -3.07 -23.52
C ASP A 338 -5.27 -1.94 -22.52
N ALA A 339 -4.81 -0.77 -22.89
CA ALA A 339 -4.76 0.38 -22.01
C ALA A 339 -4.92 1.68 -22.80
N ASN A 340 -5.60 2.64 -22.20
CA ASN A 340 -5.68 4.01 -22.67
C ASN A 340 -4.70 4.85 -21.84
N LEU A 341 -3.72 5.45 -22.50
CA LEU A 341 -2.68 6.23 -21.87
C LEU A 341 -2.67 7.65 -22.42
N GLY A 342 -2.51 8.63 -21.54
CA GLY A 342 -2.23 10.01 -21.93
C GLY A 342 -0.93 10.13 -22.74
N ASP A 343 -0.81 11.14 -23.60
CA ASP A 343 0.30 11.32 -24.53
C ASP A 343 1.69 11.30 -23.89
N ASN A 344 1.81 11.75 -22.63
CA ASN A 344 3.08 11.84 -21.88
C ASN A 344 3.22 10.72 -20.82
N THR A 345 2.30 9.77 -20.80
CA THR A 345 2.29 8.70 -19.80
C THR A 345 3.22 7.57 -20.20
N THR A 346 4.04 7.14 -19.26
CA THR A 346 4.84 5.93 -19.36
C THR A 346 4.59 5.02 -18.16
N LEU A 347 3.94 3.89 -18.38
CA LEU A 347 3.79 2.87 -17.35
C LEU A 347 5.00 1.94 -17.32
N ASN A 348 5.36 1.53 -16.15
CA ASN A 348 6.35 0.49 -15.90
C ASN A 348 5.63 -0.84 -15.66
N VAL A 349 5.90 -1.83 -16.52
CA VAL A 349 5.31 -3.16 -16.39
C VAL A 349 6.33 -4.10 -15.77
N HIS A 350 5.92 -4.79 -14.70
CA HIS A 350 6.74 -5.78 -14.01
C HIS A 350 6.05 -7.14 -14.06
N LEU A 351 6.82 -8.18 -14.27
CA LEU A 351 6.37 -9.55 -14.12
C LEU A 351 7.10 -10.18 -12.93
N ILE A 352 6.34 -10.81 -12.05
CA ILE A 352 6.83 -11.42 -10.82
C ILE A 352 6.51 -12.91 -10.89
N ALA A 353 7.53 -13.73 -11.10
CA ALA A 353 7.37 -15.18 -11.30
C ALA A 353 7.83 -15.97 -10.08
N LYS A 354 7.03 -16.97 -9.71
CA LYS A 354 7.32 -17.94 -8.66
C LYS A 354 7.37 -19.34 -9.24
N LYS A 355 8.34 -20.14 -8.80
CA LYS A 355 8.41 -21.57 -9.17
C LYS A 355 7.42 -22.42 -8.38
N TYR A 356 7.15 -22.04 -7.13
CA TYR A 356 6.24 -22.72 -6.22
C TYR A 356 5.41 -21.67 -5.48
N ALA A 357 4.21 -22.04 -5.05
CA ALA A 357 3.32 -21.14 -4.28
C ALA A 357 3.99 -20.63 -3.01
N GLN A 358 4.79 -21.46 -2.35
CA GLN A 358 5.57 -21.13 -1.14
C GLN A 358 7.01 -20.74 -1.44
N SER A 359 7.30 -20.22 -2.65
CA SER A 359 8.63 -19.72 -2.97
C SER A 359 9.07 -18.66 -1.98
N GLN A 360 10.27 -18.83 -1.46
CA GLN A 360 10.88 -17.81 -0.62
C GLN A 360 11.15 -16.53 -1.45
N PRO A 361 11.22 -15.35 -0.85
CA PRO A 361 11.48 -14.10 -1.58
C PRO A 361 12.69 -14.16 -2.52
N GLN A 362 13.73 -14.88 -2.13
CA GLN A 362 14.92 -15.09 -2.96
C GLN A 362 14.69 -15.97 -4.20
N ASP A 363 13.61 -16.74 -4.24
CA ASP A 363 13.26 -17.60 -5.37
C ASP A 363 12.23 -16.97 -6.31
N VAL A 364 11.82 -15.74 -5.99
CA VAL A 364 10.95 -14.92 -6.83
C VAL A 364 11.81 -14.21 -7.87
N VAL A 365 11.45 -14.37 -9.13
CA VAL A 365 12.13 -13.71 -10.25
C VAL A 365 11.27 -12.55 -10.72
N THR A 366 11.81 -11.35 -10.68
CA THR A 366 11.15 -10.16 -11.23
C THR A 366 11.79 -9.78 -12.56
N ARG A 367 10.96 -9.43 -13.54
CA ARG A 367 11.36 -8.90 -14.84
C ARG A 367 10.67 -7.55 -15.05
N GLY A 368 11.44 -6.51 -15.19
CA GLY A 368 11.01 -5.13 -15.39
C GLY A 368 12.00 -4.17 -14.72
N PRO A 369 11.76 -2.85 -14.77
CA PRO A 369 10.63 -2.22 -15.46
C PRO A 369 10.69 -2.41 -16.98
N LEU A 370 9.53 -2.67 -17.59
CA LEU A 370 9.35 -2.70 -19.04
C LEU A 370 8.47 -1.51 -19.42
N PRO A 371 9.00 -0.49 -20.11
CA PRO A 371 8.23 0.72 -20.38
C PRO A 371 7.11 0.46 -21.37
N MET A 372 5.95 1.04 -21.08
CA MET A 372 4.75 1.02 -21.93
C MET A 372 4.23 2.43 -22.13
N THR A 373 4.04 2.83 -23.37
CA THR A 373 3.49 4.13 -23.78
C THR A 373 2.24 3.94 -24.61
N ALA A 374 1.52 5.01 -24.93
CA ALA A 374 0.31 5.00 -25.76
C ALA A 374 0.51 4.29 -27.13
N THR A 375 1.74 4.23 -27.65
CA THR A 375 2.05 3.58 -28.93
C THR A 375 2.54 2.14 -28.79
N THR A 376 2.60 1.60 -27.58
CA THR A 376 3.12 0.25 -27.33
C THR A 376 2.08 -0.81 -27.64
N ASN A 377 2.19 -1.49 -28.79
CA ASN A 377 1.27 -2.54 -29.17
C ASN A 377 1.58 -3.91 -28.51
N LYS A 378 2.82 -4.10 -28.09
CA LYS A 378 3.28 -5.34 -27.43
C LYS A 378 4.53 -5.07 -26.60
N ILE A 379 4.65 -5.78 -25.49
CA ILE A 379 5.86 -5.81 -24.66
C ILE A 379 6.49 -7.19 -24.82
N SER A 380 7.70 -7.23 -25.37
CA SER A 380 8.46 -8.47 -25.50
C SER A 380 9.27 -8.69 -24.22
N THR A 381 9.21 -9.89 -23.69
CA THR A 381 9.87 -10.24 -22.43
C THR A 381 10.33 -11.69 -22.42
N ARG A 382 10.94 -12.13 -21.35
CA ARG A 382 11.25 -13.53 -21.13
C ARG A 382 11.35 -13.83 -19.65
N ILE A 383 10.32 -14.46 -19.10
CA ILE A 383 10.27 -14.87 -17.70
C ILE A 383 9.65 -16.26 -17.59
N LYS A 384 10.09 -17.03 -16.61
CA LYS A 384 9.66 -18.42 -16.42
C LYS A 384 9.21 -18.64 -14.98
N GLY A 385 8.02 -19.22 -14.81
CA GLY A 385 7.45 -19.56 -13.51
C GLY A 385 6.23 -20.47 -13.64
N ARG A 386 5.76 -21.01 -12.53
CA ARG A 386 4.45 -21.69 -12.46
C ARG A 386 3.34 -20.67 -12.20
N GLN A 387 3.63 -19.73 -11.32
CA GLN A 387 2.74 -18.64 -11.00
C GLN A 387 3.40 -17.32 -11.39
N VAL A 388 2.63 -16.44 -12.01
CA VAL A 388 3.13 -15.13 -12.43
C VAL A 388 2.10 -14.06 -12.06
N ALA A 389 2.57 -12.99 -11.41
CA ALA A 389 1.85 -11.75 -11.26
C ALA A 389 2.34 -10.73 -12.28
N VAL A 390 1.45 -9.86 -12.73
CA VAL A 390 1.76 -8.74 -13.61
C VAL A 390 1.38 -7.45 -12.89
N ARG A 391 2.32 -6.52 -12.79
CA ARG A 391 2.14 -5.20 -12.19
C ARG A 391 2.32 -4.13 -13.24
N PHE A 392 1.38 -3.21 -13.29
CA PHE A 392 1.43 -1.97 -14.06
C PHE A 392 1.54 -0.82 -13.07
N GLN A 393 2.51 0.06 -13.24
CA GLN A 393 2.79 1.13 -12.30
C GLN A 393 3.11 2.42 -13.04
N SER A 394 2.52 3.53 -12.58
CA SER A 394 2.92 4.88 -12.97
C SER A 394 3.98 5.43 -12.03
N GLY A 395 4.72 6.43 -12.48
CA GLY A 395 5.76 7.08 -11.69
C GLY A 395 5.97 8.54 -12.07
N GLY A 396 5.26 9.02 -13.10
CA GLY A 396 5.30 10.40 -13.56
C GLY A 396 4.27 11.30 -12.85
N THR A 397 4.50 12.60 -12.91
CA THR A 397 3.57 13.61 -12.38
C THR A 397 2.46 13.98 -13.37
N THR A 398 2.56 13.52 -14.62
CA THR A 398 1.59 13.78 -15.70
C THR A 398 0.92 12.51 -16.17
N ASP A 399 1.05 11.40 -15.44
CA ASP A 399 0.55 10.10 -15.84
C ASP A 399 -0.97 10.02 -15.68
N GLU A 400 -1.64 9.80 -16.81
CA GLU A 400 -3.07 9.47 -16.90
C GLU A 400 -3.23 8.13 -17.60
N TRP A 401 -3.95 7.20 -16.99
CA TRP A 401 -4.08 5.87 -17.56
C TRP A 401 -5.30 5.10 -17.09
N GLU A 402 -5.82 4.31 -17.99
CA GLU A 402 -6.86 3.31 -17.76
C GLU A 402 -6.35 1.96 -18.26
N LEU A 403 -6.49 0.92 -17.46
CA LEU A 403 -6.09 -0.43 -17.84
C LEU A 403 -7.32 -1.29 -18.14
N GLY A 404 -7.39 -1.79 -19.36
CA GLY A 404 -8.35 -2.80 -19.77
C GLY A 404 -7.83 -4.22 -19.58
N THR A 405 -8.32 -5.15 -20.40
CA THR A 405 -7.91 -6.55 -20.34
C THR A 405 -6.62 -6.78 -21.12
N PHE A 406 -5.52 -7.02 -20.46
CA PHE A 406 -4.26 -7.39 -21.12
C PHE A 406 -4.19 -8.90 -21.39
N ARG A 407 -3.39 -9.28 -22.39
CA ARG A 407 -3.17 -10.67 -22.78
C ARG A 407 -1.73 -11.06 -22.60
N VAL A 408 -1.50 -12.24 -22.01
CA VAL A 408 -0.18 -12.82 -21.80
C VAL A 408 0.00 -14.00 -22.75
N ASN A 409 1.08 -13.97 -23.54
CA ASN A 409 1.45 -15.12 -24.36
C ASN A 409 2.40 -16.01 -23.57
N SER A 410 1.99 -17.25 -23.36
CA SER A 410 2.75 -18.23 -22.60
C SER A 410 2.88 -19.53 -23.37
N ARG A 411 3.94 -20.29 -23.06
CA ARG A 411 4.13 -21.65 -23.57
C ARG A 411 4.76 -22.52 -22.50
N LYS A 412 4.45 -23.81 -22.54
CA LYS A 412 5.09 -24.79 -21.65
C LYS A 412 6.59 -24.85 -21.90
N ASP A 413 7.37 -24.83 -20.83
CA ASP A 413 8.83 -24.82 -20.86
C ASP A 413 9.43 -25.77 -19.80
N GLY A 414 8.84 -26.96 -19.69
CA GLY A 414 9.30 -28.06 -18.86
C GLY A 414 8.66 -28.21 -17.51
N LEU A 415 9.00 -29.29 -16.83
CA LEU A 415 8.45 -29.69 -15.52
C LEU A 415 9.31 -29.24 -14.32
N ARG A 416 10.49 -28.65 -14.54
CA ARG A 416 11.47 -28.31 -13.50
C ARG A 416 11.74 -26.83 -13.43
#